data_2e8ab457365bcba7fb65e6c79a7d91c5
#
_entry.id   2e8ab457365bcba7fb65e6c79a7d91c5
#
_cell.length_a   1.000
_cell.length_b   1.000
_cell.length_c   1.000
_cell.angle_alpha   90.00
_cell.angle_beta   90.00
_cell.angle_gamma   90.00
#
_symmetry.space_group_name_H-M   'P 1'
#
loop_
_entity.id
_entity.type
_entity.pdbx_description
1 polymer ?
#
loop_
_entity_poly.entity_id
_entity_poly.type
_entity_poly.pdbx_seq_one_letter_code
_entity_poly.pdbx_strand_id
1 'polypeptide(L)'
;TQSQLRDVNNLLKLDPSNTILLAQKQELLQSAIGDTEKKLEALEQAQEDVVKAFERGDLGKDQYMAFQREVEETRGTLNRYKADLSGLQSEQERLSSNTERLNKLFVATGSSVDDYADVLGSRLVTAIRNGTASSDQLKTAVEKIGKAVTGGKADIKQLTDALDTVDDGQAVRNLINDLNGVGDAAQGAADDIGEIAQATK
;
A
#
# COMPACT_ATOMS: atom_id res chain seq x y z
N THR A 1 -18.08 17.16 -6.35
CA THR A 1 -17.33 16.12 -5.60
C THR A 1 -17.17 14.82 -6.41
N GLN A 2 -18.24 14.23 -7.00
CA GLN A 2 -18.15 12.97 -7.75
C GLN A 2 -17.25 13.06 -9.00
N SER A 3 -17.31 14.15 -9.77
CA SER A 3 -16.41 14.37 -10.91
C SER A 3 -14.95 14.42 -10.45
N GLN A 4 -14.65 15.18 -9.39
CA GLN A 4 -13.31 15.30 -8.85
C GLN A 4 -12.76 13.94 -8.33
N LEU A 5 -13.60 13.14 -7.67
CA LEU A 5 -13.21 11.79 -7.25
C LEU A 5 -12.84 10.90 -8.45
N ARG A 6 -13.62 10.99 -9.54
CA ARG A 6 -13.31 10.25 -10.77
C ARG A 6 -11.97 10.70 -11.37
N ASP A 7 -11.72 12.01 -11.41
CA ASP A 7 -10.49 12.55 -11.99
C ASP A 7 -9.27 12.15 -11.16
N VAL A 8 -9.35 12.27 -9.82
CA VAL A 8 -8.29 11.82 -8.92
C VAL A 8 -8.05 10.30 -9.04
N ASN A 9 -9.10 9.49 -9.14
CA ASN A 9 -8.97 8.05 -9.35
C ASN A 9 -8.28 7.72 -10.68
N ASN A 10 -8.54 8.48 -11.75
CA ASN A 10 -7.85 8.28 -13.03
C ASN A 10 -6.37 8.66 -12.96
N LEU A 11 -6.02 9.71 -12.24
CA LEU A 11 -4.63 10.11 -12.01
C LEU A 11 -3.90 9.07 -11.13
N LEU A 12 -4.55 8.53 -10.10
CA LEU A 12 -3.98 7.48 -9.25
C LEU A 12 -3.75 6.15 -10.01
N LYS A 13 -4.44 5.88 -11.12
CA LYS A 13 -4.11 4.74 -11.99
C LYS A 13 -2.74 4.90 -12.67
N LEU A 14 -2.32 6.14 -12.92
CA LEU A 14 -1.02 6.46 -13.53
C LEU A 14 0.11 6.50 -12.50
N ASP A 15 -0.20 7.00 -11.31
CA ASP A 15 0.75 7.10 -10.18
C ASP A 15 0.05 6.72 -8.86
N PRO A 16 -0.06 5.40 -8.55
CA PRO A 16 -0.78 4.92 -7.36
C PRO A 16 -0.16 5.35 -6.03
N SER A 17 1.11 5.71 -6.03
CA SER A 17 1.86 6.11 -4.84
C SER A 17 1.93 7.62 -4.62
N ASN A 18 1.17 8.40 -5.37
CA ASN A 18 1.18 9.86 -5.27
C ASN A 18 0.45 10.33 -4.01
N THR A 19 1.22 10.75 -3.01
CA THR A 19 0.71 11.17 -1.69
C THR A 19 -0.25 12.35 -1.76
N ILE A 20 -0.02 13.29 -2.70
CA ILE A 20 -0.88 14.46 -2.88
C ILE A 20 -2.26 14.03 -3.39
N LEU A 21 -2.29 13.14 -4.39
CA LEU A 21 -3.54 12.60 -4.93
C LEU A 21 -4.26 11.72 -3.91
N LEU A 22 -3.54 10.95 -3.11
CA LEU A 22 -4.13 10.14 -2.04
C LEU A 22 -4.76 11.03 -0.95
N ALA A 23 -4.08 12.10 -0.52
CA ALA A 23 -4.64 13.07 0.42
C ALA A 23 -5.87 13.78 -0.16
N GLN A 24 -5.81 14.23 -1.41
CA GLN A 24 -6.95 14.84 -2.10
C GLN A 24 -8.14 13.89 -2.20
N LYS A 25 -7.91 12.61 -2.51
CA LYS A 25 -8.97 11.58 -2.54
C LYS A 25 -9.61 11.42 -1.17
N GLN A 26 -8.82 11.42 -0.10
CA GLN A 26 -9.32 11.31 1.26
C GLN A 26 -10.23 12.48 1.64
N GLU A 27 -9.82 13.71 1.35
CA GLU A 27 -10.63 14.91 1.60
C GLU A 27 -11.95 14.90 0.80
N LEU A 28 -11.88 14.52 -0.47
CA LEU A 28 -13.08 14.41 -1.32
C LEU A 28 -14.05 13.33 -0.82
N LEU A 29 -13.54 12.19 -0.34
CA LEU A 29 -14.38 11.13 0.23
C LEU A 29 -15.02 11.58 1.54
N GLN A 30 -14.29 12.26 2.44
CA GLN A 30 -14.83 12.81 3.67
C GLN A 30 -15.94 13.84 3.40
N SER A 31 -15.72 14.74 2.44
CA SER A 31 -16.74 15.71 2.02
C SER A 31 -17.97 15.01 1.43
N ALA A 32 -17.77 14.01 0.55
CA ALA A 32 -18.86 13.25 -0.05
C ALA A 32 -19.68 12.46 0.98
N ILE A 33 -19.02 11.89 1.99
CA ILE A 33 -19.68 11.23 3.13
C ILE A 33 -20.55 12.22 3.88
N GLY A 34 -20.01 13.35 4.29
CA GLY A 34 -20.76 14.37 5.04
C GLY A 34 -21.97 14.92 4.28
N ASP A 35 -21.81 15.19 2.97
CA ASP A 35 -22.92 15.66 2.13
C ASP A 35 -24.01 14.57 1.95
N THR A 36 -23.59 13.30 1.83
CA THR A 36 -24.52 12.17 1.64
C THR A 36 -25.24 11.84 2.96
N GLU A 37 -24.56 11.95 4.11
CA GLU A 37 -25.17 11.78 5.43
C GLU A 37 -26.27 12.82 5.67
N LYS A 38 -26.01 14.11 5.40
CA LYS A 38 -27.03 15.16 5.49
C LYS A 38 -28.22 14.91 4.59
N LYS A 39 -27.96 14.45 3.34
CA LYS A 39 -29.04 14.10 2.41
C LYS A 39 -29.86 12.93 2.93
N LEU A 40 -29.23 11.88 3.44
CA LEU A 40 -29.92 10.71 3.99
C LEU A 40 -30.76 11.07 5.19
N GLU A 41 -30.20 11.88 6.11
CA GLU A 41 -30.93 12.39 7.29
C GLU A 41 -32.19 13.17 6.89
N ALA A 42 -32.08 14.06 5.91
CA ALA A 42 -33.24 14.82 5.40
C ALA A 42 -34.30 13.90 4.80
N LEU A 43 -33.90 12.86 4.05
CA LEU A 43 -34.84 11.88 3.50
C LEU A 43 -35.49 11.04 4.61
N GLU A 44 -34.75 10.61 5.62
CA GLU A 44 -35.28 9.85 6.74
C GLU A 44 -36.24 10.69 7.59
N GLN A 45 -35.96 11.98 7.79
CA GLN A 45 -36.89 12.91 8.45
C GLN A 45 -38.19 13.09 7.66
N ALA A 46 -38.12 13.15 6.32
CA ALA A 46 -39.29 13.28 5.47
C ALA A 46 -40.10 11.98 5.32
N GLN A 47 -39.54 10.84 5.70
CA GLN A 47 -40.13 9.51 5.43
C GLN A 47 -41.51 9.34 6.06
N GLU A 48 -41.70 9.82 7.31
CA GLU A 48 -42.99 9.71 8.01
C GLU A 48 -44.07 10.51 7.30
N ASP A 49 -43.78 11.73 6.86
CA ASP A 49 -44.71 12.57 6.15
C ASP A 49 -45.07 12.02 4.76
N VAL A 50 -44.08 11.44 4.07
CA VAL A 50 -44.28 10.76 2.76
C VAL A 50 -45.19 9.54 2.91
N VAL A 51 -44.99 8.72 3.97
CA VAL A 51 -45.87 7.56 4.25
C VAL A 51 -47.29 8.02 4.52
N LYS A 52 -47.49 9.02 5.40
CA LYS A 52 -48.82 9.59 5.72
C LYS A 52 -49.52 10.18 4.49
N ALA A 53 -48.76 10.86 3.61
CA ALA A 53 -49.30 11.42 2.39
C ALA A 53 -49.75 10.31 1.40
N PHE A 54 -48.98 9.22 1.32
CA PHE A 54 -49.36 8.05 0.52
C PHE A 54 -50.60 7.35 1.05
N GLU A 55 -50.70 7.13 2.37
CA GLU A 55 -51.87 6.53 3.01
C GLU A 55 -53.15 7.35 2.84
N ARG A 56 -53.04 8.69 2.85
CA ARG A 56 -54.18 9.58 2.57
C ARG A 56 -54.57 9.68 1.09
N GLY A 57 -53.75 9.13 0.17
CA GLY A 57 -53.94 9.23 -1.26
C GLY A 57 -53.46 10.56 -1.86
N ASP A 58 -52.77 11.40 -1.08
CA ASP A 58 -52.21 12.68 -1.53
C ASP A 58 -50.95 12.46 -2.40
N LEU A 59 -50.29 11.29 -2.26
CA LEU A 59 -49.10 10.89 -3.03
C LEU A 59 -49.38 9.64 -3.87
N GLY A 60 -49.05 9.69 -5.16
CA GLY A 60 -49.17 8.53 -6.03
C GLY A 60 -48.16 7.42 -5.76
N LYS A 61 -48.53 6.18 -6.10
CA LYS A 61 -47.68 5.01 -5.92
C LYS A 61 -46.28 5.18 -6.54
N ASP A 62 -46.19 5.73 -7.74
CA ASP A 62 -44.89 5.90 -8.42
C ASP A 62 -44.00 6.92 -7.72
N GLN A 63 -44.57 7.97 -7.13
CA GLN A 63 -43.87 8.96 -6.35
C GLN A 63 -43.34 8.35 -5.01
N TYR A 64 -44.21 7.58 -4.33
CA TYR A 64 -43.81 6.85 -3.13
C TYR A 64 -42.65 5.88 -3.40
N MET A 65 -42.76 5.09 -4.46
CA MET A 65 -41.70 4.16 -4.87
C MET A 65 -40.42 4.86 -5.30
N ALA A 66 -40.53 6.05 -5.92
CA ALA A 66 -39.36 6.86 -6.28
C ALA A 66 -38.64 7.37 -5.03
N PHE A 67 -39.39 7.84 -4.03
CA PHE A 67 -38.83 8.26 -2.75
C PHE A 67 -38.11 7.11 -2.04
N GLN A 68 -38.71 5.92 -1.96
CA GLN A 68 -38.08 4.75 -1.36
C GLN A 68 -36.77 4.37 -2.06
N ARG A 69 -36.75 4.41 -3.41
CA ARG A 69 -35.51 4.17 -4.17
C ARG A 69 -34.44 5.21 -3.85
N GLU A 70 -34.80 6.48 -3.74
CA GLU A 70 -33.85 7.55 -3.42
C GLU A 70 -33.22 7.37 -2.03
N VAL A 71 -33.98 6.94 -1.05
CA VAL A 71 -33.46 6.57 0.29
C VAL A 71 -32.44 5.44 0.19
N GLU A 72 -32.81 4.35 -0.49
CA GLU A 72 -31.92 3.18 -0.62
C GLU A 72 -30.67 3.48 -1.47
N GLU A 73 -30.78 4.23 -2.56
CA GLU A 73 -29.66 4.66 -3.38
C GLU A 73 -28.70 5.59 -2.61
N THR A 74 -29.26 6.49 -1.80
CA THR A 74 -28.47 7.40 -0.96
C THR A 74 -27.71 6.62 0.11
N ARG A 75 -28.38 5.65 0.77
CA ARG A 75 -27.75 4.75 1.77
C ARG A 75 -26.67 3.89 1.12
N GLY A 76 -26.93 3.32 -0.04
CA GLY A 76 -25.95 2.54 -0.81
C GLY A 76 -24.73 3.38 -1.23
N THR A 77 -24.94 4.62 -1.60
CA THR A 77 -23.87 5.56 -1.96
C THR A 77 -23.01 5.92 -0.74
N LEU A 78 -23.65 6.19 0.40
CA LEU A 78 -22.95 6.45 1.68
C LEU A 78 -22.06 5.28 2.08
N ASN A 79 -22.59 4.06 2.04
CA ASN A 79 -21.84 2.86 2.39
C ASN A 79 -20.63 2.66 1.47
N ARG A 80 -20.78 2.93 0.19
CA ARG A 80 -19.68 2.85 -0.79
C ARG A 80 -18.59 3.86 -0.47
N TYR A 81 -18.91 5.14 -0.21
CA TYR A 81 -17.91 6.14 0.13
C TYR A 81 -17.18 5.81 1.45
N LYS A 82 -17.89 5.29 2.45
CA LYS A 82 -17.28 4.81 3.71
C LYS A 82 -16.33 3.63 3.47
N ALA A 83 -16.71 2.68 2.62
CA ALA A 83 -15.86 1.56 2.23
C ALA A 83 -14.61 2.04 1.47
N ASP A 84 -14.78 2.96 0.52
CA ASP A 84 -13.67 3.54 -0.25
C ASP A 84 -12.68 4.29 0.65
N LEU A 85 -13.19 5.05 1.65
CA LEU A 85 -12.34 5.74 2.61
C LEU A 85 -11.57 4.77 3.51
N SER A 86 -12.24 3.74 4.02
CA SER A 86 -11.61 2.69 4.84
C SER A 86 -10.54 1.93 4.04
N GLY A 87 -10.83 1.59 2.78
CA GLY A 87 -9.87 0.96 1.88
C GLY A 87 -8.63 1.84 1.64
N LEU A 88 -8.84 3.15 1.45
CA LEU A 88 -7.75 4.10 1.28
C LEU A 88 -6.87 4.21 2.53
N GLN A 89 -7.47 4.25 3.72
CA GLN A 89 -6.74 4.29 4.99
C GLN A 89 -5.89 3.02 5.19
N SER A 90 -6.48 1.85 4.93
CA SER A 90 -5.75 0.58 5.01
C SER A 90 -4.58 0.52 4.03
N GLU A 91 -4.75 1.06 2.82
CA GLU A 91 -3.67 1.15 1.84
C GLU A 91 -2.56 2.09 2.29
N GLN A 92 -2.89 3.25 2.87
CA GLN A 92 -1.90 4.19 3.43
C GLN A 92 -1.11 3.58 4.59
N GLU A 93 -1.78 2.84 5.48
CA GLU A 93 -1.13 2.12 6.57
C GLU A 93 -0.16 1.05 6.03
N ARG A 94 -0.57 0.31 5.00
CA ARG A 94 0.26 -0.69 4.33
C ARG A 94 1.49 -0.06 3.67
N LEU A 95 1.32 1.07 2.97
CA LEU A 95 2.42 1.82 2.35
C LEU A 95 3.42 2.33 3.41
N SER A 96 2.91 2.87 4.52
CA SER A 96 3.73 3.34 5.64
C SER A 96 4.52 2.19 6.27
N SER A 97 3.87 1.05 6.53
CA SER A 97 4.51 -0.15 7.07
C SER A 97 5.61 -0.68 6.14
N ASN A 98 5.35 -0.73 4.82
CA ASN A 98 6.36 -1.16 3.84
C ASN A 98 7.58 -0.24 3.83
N THR A 99 7.36 1.08 3.95
CA THR A 99 8.45 2.05 4.02
C THR A 99 9.28 1.86 5.30
N GLU A 100 8.62 1.64 6.43
CA GLU A 100 9.31 1.39 7.69
C GLU A 100 10.16 0.11 7.63
N ARG A 101 9.65 -0.95 7.02
CA ARG A 101 10.40 -2.20 6.78
C ARG A 101 11.63 -1.97 5.91
N LEU A 102 11.49 -1.22 4.81
CA LEU A 102 12.62 -0.85 3.96
C LEU A 102 13.67 -0.03 4.71
N ASN A 103 13.25 0.93 5.53
CA ASN A 103 14.16 1.73 6.33
C ASN A 103 14.91 0.87 7.36
N LYS A 104 14.25 -0.08 8.03
CA LYS A 104 14.91 -1.05 8.92
C LYS A 104 15.96 -1.87 8.17
N LEU A 105 15.68 -2.28 6.93
CA LEU A 105 16.65 -2.98 6.08
C LEU A 105 17.90 -2.13 5.83
N PHE A 106 17.75 -0.86 5.49
CA PHE A 106 18.89 0.05 5.27
C PHE A 106 19.70 0.26 6.56
N VAL A 107 19.02 0.50 7.68
CA VAL A 107 19.70 0.67 8.99
C VAL A 107 20.49 -0.58 9.37
N ALA A 108 19.95 -1.77 9.16
CA ALA A 108 20.61 -3.03 9.49
C ALA A 108 21.86 -3.28 8.62
N THR A 109 21.90 -2.77 7.40
CA THR A 109 23.06 -2.82 6.51
C THR A 109 24.06 -1.69 6.73
N GLY A 110 23.82 -0.80 7.74
CA GLY A 110 24.64 0.38 7.97
C GLY A 110 24.60 1.38 6.83
N SER A 111 23.54 1.35 6.02
CA SER A 111 23.38 2.10 4.79
C SER A 111 22.14 2.98 4.85
N SER A 112 21.98 3.81 3.83
CA SER A 112 20.79 4.61 3.56
C SER A 112 20.20 4.25 2.18
N VAL A 113 18.99 4.69 1.91
CA VAL A 113 18.41 4.54 0.58
C VAL A 113 19.28 5.18 -0.52
N ASP A 114 20.03 6.22 -0.18
CA ASP A 114 20.89 6.94 -1.10
C ASP A 114 22.11 6.11 -1.54
N ASP A 115 22.64 5.29 -0.67
CA ASP A 115 23.77 4.41 -0.97
C ASP A 115 23.43 3.35 -2.03
N TYR A 116 22.12 3.08 -2.19
CA TYR A 116 21.60 2.16 -3.21
C TYR A 116 20.89 2.88 -4.37
N ALA A 117 21.02 4.20 -4.49
CA ALA A 117 20.27 4.98 -5.50
C ALA A 117 20.55 4.50 -6.93
N ASP A 118 21.77 4.14 -7.25
CA ASP A 118 22.16 3.63 -8.57
C ASP A 118 21.53 2.26 -8.88
N VAL A 119 21.31 1.45 -7.84
CA VAL A 119 20.76 0.09 -7.95
C VAL A 119 19.22 0.14 -7.94
N LEU A 120 18.63 0.96 -7.07
CA LEU A 120 17.19 1.06 -6.92
C LEU A 120 16.53 1.88 -8.03
N GLY A 121 17.20 2.92 -8.49
CA GLY A 121 16.67 3.88 -9.43
C GLY A 121 15.84 4.99 -8.76
N SER A 122 15.79 6.16 -9.39
CA SER A 122 15.22 7.39 -8.83
C SER A 122 13.75 7.24 -8.39
N ARG A 123 12.93 6.52 -9.14
CA ARG A 123 11.51 6.33 -8.83
C ARG A 123 11.31 5.57 -7.51
N LEU A 124 12.06 4.50 -7.29
CA LEU A 124 11.96 3.68 -6.09
C LEU A 124 12.56 4.42 -4.88
N VAL A 125 13.68 5.10 -5.05
CA VAL A 125 14.27 5.99 -4.02
C VAL A 125 13.27 7.04 -3.58
N THR A 126 12.58 7.69 -4.51
CA THR A 126 11.53 8.68 -4.20
C THR A 126 10.36 8.07 -3.43
N ALA A 127 9.88 6.89 -3.83
CA ALA A 127 8.80 6.20 -3.15
C ALA A 127 9.17 5.85 -1.70
N ILE A 128 10.39 5.38 -1.47
CA ILE A 128 10.91 5.08 -0.12
C ILE A 128 11.01 6.35 0.73
N ARG A 129 11.57 7.42 0.20
CA ARG A 129 11.70 8.70 0.93
C ARG A 129 10.36 9.32 1.30
N ASN A 130 9.38 9.19 0.41
CA ASN A 130 8.03 9.75 0.61
C ASN A 130 7.12 8.86 1.45
N GLY A 131 7.57 7.69 1.89
CA GLY A 131 6.72 6.76 2.63
C GLY A 131 5.64 6.10 1.80
N THR A 132 5.82 5.98 0.48
CA THR A 132 4.81 5.50 -0.48
C THR A 132 5.21 4.22 -1.20
N ALA A 133 6.26 3.54 -0.73
CA ALA A 133 6.70 2.29 -1.34
C ALA A 133 5.64 1.19 -1.21
N SER A 134 5.16 0.68 -2.35
CA SER A 134 4.19 -0.43 -2.40
C SER A 134 4.86 -1.78 -2.09
N SER A 135 4.06 -2.83 -1.88
CA SER A 135 4.57 -4.19 -1.66
C SER A 135 5.43 -4.68 -2.84
N ASP A 136 5.03 -4.36 -4.09
CA ASP A 136 5.82 -4.71 -5.28
C ASP A 136 7.13 -3.92 -5.34
N GLN A 137 7.11 -2.66 -4.90
CA GLN A 137 8.31 -1.83 -4.79
C GLN A 137 9.23 -2.33 -3.67
N LEU A 138 8.68 -2.76 -2.53
CA LEU A 138 9.44 -3.41 -1.45
C LEU A 138 10.15 -4.66 -1.98
N LYS A 139 9.41 -5.56 -2.64
CA LYS A 139 9.95 -6.75 -3.28
C LYS A 139 11.11 -6.43 -4.22
N THR A 140 10.88 -5.48 -5.14
CA THR A 140 11.90 -5.04 -6.10
C THR A 140 13.14 -4.45 -5.40
N ALA A 141 12.95 -3.66 -4.33
CA ALA A 141 14.05 -3.10 -3.56
C ALA A 141 14.90 -4.19 -2.91
N VAL A 142 14.24 -5.14 -2.23
CA VAL A 142 14.90 -6.28 -1.56
C VAL A 142 15.70 -7.12 -2.58
N GLU A 143 15.13 -7.45 -3.73
CA GLU A 143 15.82 -8.20 -4.80
C GLU A 143 17.06 -7.45 -5.32
N LYS A 144 16.95 -6.14 -5.55
CA LYS A 144 18.07 -5.33 -6.06
C LYS A 144 19.18 -5.16 -5.02
N ILE A 145 18.82 -4.93 -3.76
CA ILE A 145 19.77 -4.84 -2.65
C ILE A 145 20.49 -6.18 -2.48
N GLY A 146 19.76 -7.29 -2.47
CA GLY A 146 20.33 -8.62 -2.37
C GLY A 146 21.38 -8.89 -3.46
N LYS A 147 21.08 -8.56 -4.72
CA LYS A 147 22.04 -8.67 -5.83
C LYS A 147 23.27 -7.76 -5.67
N ALA A 148 23.11 -6.57 -5.13
CA ALA A 148 24.21 -5.64 -4.87
C ALA A 148 25.11 -6.12 -3.72
N VAL A 149 24.53 -6.77 -2.72
CA VAL A 149 25.25 -7.33 -1.55
C VAL A 149 26.09 -8.53 -1.96
N THR A 150 25.56 -9.45 -2.77
CA THR A 150 26.34 -10.57 -3.30
C THR A 150 27.55 -10.11 -4.14
N GLY A 151 27.57 -8.84 -4.58
CA GLY A 151 28.72 -8.16 -5.16
C GLY A 151 29.71 -7.55 -4.17
N GLY A 152 29.61 -7.83 -2.85
CA GLY A 152 30.58 -7.42 -1.83
C GLY A 152 30.35 -6.04 -1.19
N LYS A 153 29.14 -5.48 -1.29
CA LYS A 153 28.84 -4.12 -0.80
C LYS A 153 28.24 -4.05 0.61
N ALA A 154 27.93 -5.18 1.26
CA ALA A 154 27.40 -5.21 2.63
C ALA A 154 27.65 -6.60 3.30
N ASP A 155 27.49 -6.66 4.62
CA ASP A 155 27.56 -7.91 5.38
C ASP A 155 26.29 -8.75 5.13
N ILE A 156 26.48 -9.92 4.50
CA ILE A 156 25.39 -10.84 4.12
C ILE A 156 24.59 -11.27 5.36
N LYS A 157 25.24 -11.48 6.51
CA LYS A 157 24.56 -11.88 7.74
C LYS A 157 23.62 -10.79 8.25
N GLN A 158 24.08 -9.53 8.29
CA GLN A 158 23.24 -8.40 8.70
C GLN A 158 22.04 -8.22 7.75
N LEU A 159 22.24 -8.42 6.45
CA LEU A 159 21.15 -8.36 5.49
C LEU A 159 20.16 -9.51 5.68
N THR A 160 20.64 -10.74 5.93
CA THR A 160 19.77 -11.89 6.19
C THR A 160 18.94 -11.67 7.47
N ASP A 161 19.58 -11.24 8.57
CA ASP A 161 18.90 -10.93 9.82
C ASP A 161 17.85 -9.81 9.66
N ALA A 162 18.13 -8.81 8.83
CA ALA A 162 17.18 -7.75 8.51
C ALA A 162 16.01 -8.24 7.65
N LEU A 163 16.27 -9.10 6.67
CA LEU A 163 15.26 -9.68 5.79
C LEU A 163 14.32 -10.63 6.55
N ASP A 164 14.80 -11.36 7.56
CA ASP A 164 13.95 -12.17 8.44
C ASP A 164 12.90 -11.33 9.19
N THR A 165 13.17 -10.04 9.40
CA THR A 165 12.22 -9.12 10.02
C THR A 165 11.20 -8.53 9.04
N VAL A 166 11.42 -8.70 7.73
CA VAL A 166 10.56 -8.19 6.65
C VAL A 166 9.65 -9.32 6.18
N ASP A 167 8.51 -9.50 6.85
CA ASP A 167 7.50 -10.52 6.48
C ASP A 167 6.73 -10.08 5.23
N ASP A 168 7.32 -10.33 4.04
CA ASP A 168 6.71 -9.99 2.76
C ASP A 168 6.58 -11.18 1.79
N GLY A 169 6.39 -12.35 2.32
CA GLY A 169 6.02 -13.51 1.54
C GLY A 169 7.14 -14.17 0.74
N GLN A 170 6.79 -14.80 -0.37
CA GLN A 170 7.64 -15.76 -1.09
C GLN A 170 8.94 -15.15 -1.65
N ALA A 171 8.91 -13.88 -2.09
CA ALA A 171 10.08 -13.25 -2.70
C ALA A 171 11.19 -12.97 -1.69
N VAL A 172 10.82 -12.55 -0.47
CA VAL A 172 11.78 -12.32 0.61
C VAL A 172 12.37 -13.65 1.05
N ARG A 173 11.55 -14.69 1.24
CA ARG A 173 12.04 -16.04 1.56
C ARG A 173 12.97 -16.60 0.51
N ASN A 174 12.65 -16.44 -0.77
CA ASN A 174 13.54 -16.89 -1.85
C ASN A 174 14.88 -16.14 -1.81
N LEU A 175 14.87 -14.83 -1.59
CA LEU A 175 16.09 -14.06 -1.48
C LEU A 175 16.93 -14.46 -0.27
N ILE A 176 16.30 -14.68 0.91
CA ILE A 176 16.99 -15.19 2.10
C ILE A 176 17.66 -16.55 1.80
N ASN A 177 16.95 -17.45 1.12
CA ASN A 177 17.50 -18.75 0.75
C ASN A 177 18.67 -18.62 -0.23
N ASP A 178 18.56 -17.74 -1.21
CA ASP A 178 19.64 -17.49 -2.17
C ASP A 178 20.87 -16.88 -1.49
N LEU A 179 20.67 -15.95 -0.56
CA LEU A 179 21.76 -15.34 0.22
C LEU A 179 22.43 -16.34 1.18
N ASN A 180 21.67 -17.20 1.83
CA ASN A 180 22.21 -18.27 2.67
C ASN A 180 23.02 -19.26 1.83
N GLY A 181 22.51 -19.65 0.64
CA GLY A 181 23.23 -20.51 -0.29
C GLY A 181 24.57 -19.93 -0.78
N VAL A 182 24.63 -18.60 -0.96
CA VAL A 182 25.88 -17.89 -1.30
C VAL A 182 26.85 -17.88 -0.12
N GLY A 183 26.33 -17.69 1.12
CA GLY A 183 27.14 -17.76 2.34
C GLY A 183 27.79 -19.12 2.52
N ASP A 184 27.04 -20.19 2.35
CA ASP A 184 27.51 -21.57 2.44
C ASP A 184 28.52 -21.91 1.35
N ALA A 185 28.30 -21.47 0.12
CA ALA A 185 29.21 -21.65 -1.00
C ALA A 185 30.55 -20.87 -0.80
N ALA A 186 30.46 -19.66 -0.24
CA ALA A 186 31.66 -18.87 0.08
C ALA A 186 32.48 -19.51 1.23
N GLN A 187 31.81 -20.07 2.23
CA GLN A 187 32.46 -20.80 3.31
C GLN A 187 33.12 -22.08 2.81
N GLY A 188 32.44 -22.87 1.98
CA GLY A 188 32.99 -24.07 1.35
C GLY A 188 34.23 -23.76 0.51
N ALA A 189 34.20 -22.69 -0.29
CA ALA A 189 35.36 -22.25 -1.08
C ALA A 189 36.55 -21.79 -0.21
N ALA A 190 36.27 -21.18 0.93
CA ALA A 190 37.32 -20.79 1.91
C ALA A 190 37.97 -22.01 2.58
N ASP A 191 37.18 -23.03 2.91
CA ASP A 191 37.63 -24.28 3.48
C ASP A 191 38.48 -25.08 2.50
N ASP A 192 38.05 -25.17 1.21
CA ASP A 192 38.77 -25.81 0.09
C ASP A 192 40.16 -25.15 -0.16
N ILE A 193 40.22 -23.80 -0.10
CA ILE A 193 41.46 -23.04 -0.21
C ILE A 193 42.38 -23.32 1.00
N GLY A 194 41.81 -23.47 2.18
CA GLY A 194 42.52 -23.82 3.40
C GLY A 194 43.15 -25.20 3.34
N GLU A 195 42.44 -26.19 2.78
CA GLU A 195 42.95 -27.55 2.60
C GLU A 195 44.07 -27.61 1.53
N ILE A 196 43.94 -26.88 0.44
CA ILE A 196 44.98 -26.77 -0.62
C ILE A 196 46.25 -26.13 -0.02
N ALA A 197 46.12 -25.10 0.80
CA ALA A 197 47.27 -24.45 1.44
C ALA A 197 47.97 -25.34 2.49
N GLN A 198 47.29 -26.32 3.09
CA GLN A 198 47.90 -27.31 3.97
C GLN A 198 48.55 -28.48 3.21
N ALA A 199 48.02 -28.86 2.05
CA ALA A 199 48.58 -29.95 1.22
C ALA A 199 49.84 -29.55 0.47
N THR A 200 50.21 -28.29 0.42
CA THR A 200 51.38 -27.73 -0.29
C THR A 200 52.55 -27.40 0.65
N LYS A 201 52.49 -27.80 1.92
CA LYS A 201 53.61 -27.73 2.88
C LYS A 201 54.24 -29.08 3.07
#